data_bed0ad5c3f1a24cca47157fd581782f5
#
_entry.id   bed0ad5c3f1a24cca47157fd581782f5
#
_cell.length_a   1.000
_cell.length_b   1.000
_cell.length_c   1.000
_cell.angle_alpha   90.00
_cell.angle_beta   90.00
_cell.angle_gamma   90.00
#
_symmetry.space_group_name_H-M   'P 1'
#
loop_
_entity.id
_entity.type
_entity.pdbx_description
1 polymer ?
#
loop_
_entity_poly.entity_id
_entity_poly.type
_entity_poly.pdbx_seq_one_letter_code
_entity_poly.pdbx_strand_id
1 'polypeptide(L)'
;MPSRARSDAAHVVVISSVSVARVLVLEFQPMSEISFETALDGRVEEMLDACTRCGKCVEVCPSVTPAGITDASAGDIIGGILDIVRTGAGPEASRKWAAACMLSGECIEACDYGVNPRFLLAMARVAITKASSELPERRRQGIAKFREVSRDVTMLSRLQLDDAMLERLGQKAASAAIPADAPDFVFYTGCNVLKTPHIALLALDIMDALGVIYQVMGGPTHCCGVSQLRTGDVEMSGRMGTNTIEKLSHAKSGQVISWCPSCYVQFTETTIPALERQGAARPFEMTPFLRFLRERLAQLTPLLQRQLKMRVALHRHPGVAGVMEAAAEILQAIPGVELVDLKQPAVGLQSVSLGVLPAYKRELQRNELQAASDAGIDALVAVYHSDHRELCAHERDWPFRILNVLEVVGESMGLHRDDRYKALKLMQDADQIVAECHDLMIRHSLDVAAARNVIAKGLLGDQPLPLK
;
A
#
# COMPACT_ATOMS: atom_id res chain seq x y z
N MET A 1 -60.21 -59.69 -21.51
CA MET A 1 -59.64 -61.07 -21.26
C MET A 1 -58.68 -61.44 -22.37
N PRO A 2 -57.66 -62.19 -22.13
CA PRO A 2 -56.60 -62.09 -21.11
C PRO A 2 -55.20 -61.88 -21.76
N SER A 3 -54.19 -61.55 -21.18
CA SER A 3 -53.31 -62.14 -20.21
C SER A 3 -51.88 -62.35 -20.71
N ARG A 4 -50.95 -62.00 -19.84
CA ARG A 4 -49.60 -62.60 -19.56
C ARG A 4 -48.51 -62.47 -20.65
N ALA A 5 -47.30 -62.36 -20.30
CA ALA A 5 -46.46 -62.22 -19.08
C ALA A 5 -45.00 -62.33 -19.51
N ARG A 6 -44.12 -61.66 -18.71
CA ARG A 6 -42.74 -62.02 -18.35
C ARG A 6 -41.67 -62.25 -19.46
N SER A 7 -40.56 -61.63 -19.37
CA SER A 7 -39.45 -62.20 -18.58
C SER A 7 -38.26 -61.25 -18.49
N ASP A 8 -37.63 -61.29 -17.36
CA ASP A 8 -36.40 -60.62 -16.91
C ASP A 8 -35.17 -61.00 -17.73
N ALA A 9 -34.29 -60.06 -17.90
CA ALA A 9 -32.85 -60.35 -17.94
C ALA A 9 -32.12 -59.16 -17.39
N ALA A 10 -31.65 -59.29 -16.15
CA ALA A 10 -30.74 -58.36 -15.51
C ALA A 10 -29.34 -58.48 -16.10
N HIS A 11 -28.78 -57.39 -16.61
CA HIS A 11 -27.35 -57.28 -16.82
C HIS A 11 -26.74 -56.44 -15.68
N VAL A 12 -26.03 -57.14 -14.81
CA VAL A 12 -25.14 -56.56 -13.77
C VAL A 12 -23.93 -55.97 -14.51
N VAL A 13 -23.82 -54.62 -14.50
CA VAL A 13 -22.58 -53.95 -14.85
C VAL A 13 -21.90 -53.57 -13.52
N VAL A 14 -20.78 -54.23 -13.25
CA VAL A 14 -19.88 -53.92 -12.19
C VAL A 14 -19.17 -52.59 -12.52
N ILE A 15 -19.54 -51.52 -11.84
CA ILE A 15 -18.77 -50.27 -11.88
C ILE A 15 -17.80 -50.29 -10.73
N SER A 16 -16.53 -50.35 -11.07
CA SER A 16 -15.40 -50.23 -10.18
C SER A 16 -15.42 -48.88 -9.46
N SER A 17 -15.11 -48.92 -8.18
CA SER A 17 -14.98 -47.82 -7.24
C SER A 17 -14.03 -46.73 -7.74
N VAL A 18 -14.58 -45.58 -8.16
CA VAL A 18 -13.82 -44.33 -8.28
C VAL A 18 -13.89 -43.63 -6.89
N SER A 19 -12.71 -43.49 -6.30
CA SER A 19 -12.50 -42.78 -5.05
C SER A 19 -13.03 -41.36 -5.18
N VAL A 20 -14.10 -41.02 -4.43
CA VAL A 20 -14.61 -39.66 -4.32
C VAL A 20 -13.60 -38.91 -3.46
N ALA A 21 -12.75 -38.11 -4.10
CA ALA A 21 -11.94 -37.12 -3.43
C ALA A 21 -12.89 -36.17 -2.66
N ARG A 22 -12.81 -36.19 -1.34
CA ARG A 22 -13.49 -35.22 -0.48
C ARG A 22 -13.01 -33.83 -0.90
N VAL A 23 -13.88 -33.11 -1.57
CA VAL A 23 -13.78 -31.65 -1.68
C VAL A 23 -13.95 -31.14 -0.25
N LEU A 24 -12.86 -30.70 0.39
CA LEU A 24 -12.91 -29.92 1.61
C LEU A 24 -13.59 -28.59 1.23
N VAL A 25 -14.89 -28.53 1.40
CA VAL A 25 -15.60 -27.28 1.53
C VAL A 25 -15.11 -26.71 2.87
N LEU A 26 -14.26 -25.68 2.81
CA LEU A 26 -13.97 -24.86 3.95
C LEU A 26 -15.30 -24.23 4.39
N GLU A 27 -16.01 -24.88 5.28
CA GLU A 27 -17.14 -24.28 5.99
C GLU A 27 -16.55 -23.09 6.76
N PHE A 28 -16.97 -21.90 6.36
CA PHE A 28 -16.74 -20.67 7.12
C PHE A 28 -17.37 -20.90 8.50
N GLN A 29 -16.54 -21.11 9.51
CA GLN A 29 -17.03 -21.15 10.89
C GLN A 29 -17.68 -19.79 11.20
N PRO A 30 -18.81 -19.76 11.93
CA PRO A 30 -19.42 -18.50 12.30
C PRO A 30 -18.38 -17.65 13.02
N MET A 31 -18.24 -16.38 12.56
CA MET A 31 -17.35 -15.38 13.16
C MET A 31 -17.52 -15.41 14.68
N SER A 32 -16.43 -15.41 15.42
CA SER A 32 -16.42 -15.44 16.88
C SER A 32 -17.34 -14.35 17.46
N GLU A 33 -17.85 -14.57 18.66
CA GLU A 33 -18.66 -13.58 19.41
C GLU A 33 -17.91 -12.27 19.72
N ILE A 34 -16.59 -12.21 19.42
CA ILE A 34 -15.71 -11.08 19.70
C ILE A 34 -15.71 -10.10 18.52
N SER A 35 -16.04 -8.82 18.76
CA SER A 35 -15.99 -7.77 17.75
C SER A 35 -14.56 -7.51 17.26
N PHE A 36 -14.42 -6.88 16.08
CA PHE A 36 -13.10 -6.49 15.55
C PHE A 36 -12.37 -5.53 16.51
N GLU A 37 -13.09 -4.60 17.10
CA GLU A 37 -12.55 -3.67 18.10
C GLU A 37 -12.07 -4.41 19.34
N THR A 38 -12.85 -5.35 19.88
CA THR A 38 -12.45 -6.18 21.03
C THR A 38 -11.20 -7.02 20.73
N ALA A 39 -11.07 -7.53 19.49
CA ALA A 39 -9.88 -8.29 19.08
C ALA A 39 -8.62 -7.40 19.04
N LEU A 40 -8.76 -6.15 18.59
CA LEU A 40 -7.66 -5.17 18.64
C LEU A 40 -7.30 -4.77 20.07
N ASP A 41 -8.29 -4.52 20.92
CA ASP A 41 -8.09 -4.17 22.33
C ASP A 41 -7.34 -5.30 23.06
N GLY A 42 -7.70 -6.57 22.84
CA GLY A 42 -6.96 -7.70 23.39
C GLY A 42 -5.49 -7.77 22.93
N ARG A 43 -5.20 -7.42 21.67
CA ARG A 43 -3.82 -7.32 21.19
C ARG A 43 -3.06 -6.14 21.82
N VAL A 44 -3.76 -5.04 22.04
CA VAL A 44 -3.21 -3.89 22.74
C VAL A 44 -2.82 -4.27 24.16
N GLU A 45 -3.69 -4.94 24.92
CA GLU A 45 -3.39 -5.37 26.29
C GLU A 45 -2.13 -6.24 26.36
N GLU A 46 -1.95 -7.22 25.44
CA GLU A 46 -0.73 -8.02 25.37
C GLU A 46 0.52 -7.17 25.20
N MET A 47 0.46 -6.12 24.36
CA MET A 47 1.59 -5.22 24.15
C MET A 47 1.82 -4.28 25.33
N LEU A 48 0.76 -3.86 26.02
CA LEU A 48 0.86 -3.05 27.25
C LEU A 48 1.54 -3.84 28.37
N ASP A 49 1.25 -5.14 28.49
CA ASP A 49 1.86 -6.02 29.48
C ASP A 49 3.31 -6.37 29.15
N ALA A 50 3.65 -6.54 27.87
CA ALA A 50 4.99 -6.84 27.42
C ALA A 50 5.95 -5.61 27.47
N CYS A 51 5.41 -4.39 27.46
CA CYS A 51 6.21 -3.18 27.36
C CYS A 51 6.88 -2.81 28.68
N THR A 52 8.22 -2.87 28.76
CA THR A 52 9.01 -2.52 29.94
C THR A 52 9.28 -1.03 30.08
N ARG A 53 8.78 -0.17 29.19
CA ARG A 53 9.01 1.28 29.14
C ARG A 53 10.49 1.67 29.02
N CYS A 54 11.33 0.82 28.43
CA CYS A 54 12.78 1.07 28.31
C CYS A 54 13.15 2.29 27.44
N GLY A 55 12.27 2.78 26.60
CA GLY A 55 12.48 3.96 25.75
C GLY A 55 13.23 3.75 24.45
N LYS A 56 13.82 2.59 24.18
CA LYS A 56 14.60 2.32 22.94
C LYS A 56 13.84 2.69 21.64
N CYS A 57 12.55 2.42 21.61
CA CYS A 57 11.69 2.75 20.46
C CYS A 57 11.54 4.26 20.21
N VAL A 58 11.70 5.09 21.26
CA VAL A 58 11.69 6.55 21.18
C VAL A 58 13.06 7.06 20.73
N GLU A 59 14.13 6.50 21.26
CA GLU A 59 15.51 6.91 20.96
C GLU A 59 15.88 6.74 19.49
N VAL A 60 15.43 5.65 18.86
CA VAL A 60 15.68 5.40 17.43
C VAL A 60 14.72 6.14 16.49
N CYS A 61 13.67 6.75 17.03
CA CYS A 61 12.61 7.31 16.19
C CYS A 61 13.02 8.65 15.56
N PRO A 62 13.07 8.75 14.22
CA PRO A 62 13.54 9.95 13.54
C PRO A 62 12.58 11.15 13.67
N SER A 63 11.35 10.95 14.18
CA SER A 63 10.37 12.03 14.31
C SER A 63 10.36 12.74 15.67
N VAL A 64 11.06 12.25 16.66
CA VAL A 64 11.04 12.81 18.05
C VAL A 64 11.57 14.23 18.08
N THR A 65 12.80 14.44 17.61
CA THR A 65 13.42 15.78 17.58
C THR A 65 12.66 16.76 16.68
N PRO A 66 12.29 16.41 15.42
CA PRO A 66 11.50 17.30 14.57
C PRO A 66 10.11 17.65 15.12
N ALA A 67 9.54 16.80 15.97
CA ALA A 67 8.27 17.07 16.66
C ALA A 67 8.43 18.06 17.83
N GLY A 68 9.65 18.54 18.11
CA GLY A 68 9.93 19.45 19.19
C GLY A 68 9.76 18.80 20.58
N ILE A 69 10.13 17.54 20.69
CA ILE A 69 10.12 16.79 21.96
C ILE A 69 11.53 16.83 22.53
N THR A 70 11.78 17.70 23.54
CA THR A 70 13.10 17.94 24.10
C THR A 70 13.19 17.68 25.62
N ASP A 71 12.06 17.76 26.31
CA ASP A 71 12.03 17.89 27.77
C ASP A 71 11.44 16.66 28.49
N ALA A 72 11.39 15.51 27.82
CA ALA A 72 10.89 14.28 28.42
C ALA A 72 11.85 13.11 28.18
N SER A 73 12.01 12.23 29.17
CA SER A 73 12.79 11.02 28.97
C SER A 73 12.11 10.06 27.98
N ALA A 74 12.90 9.25 27.28
CA ALA A 74 12.37 8.26 26.37
C ALA A 74 11.41 7.27 27.06
N GLY A 75 11.72 6.90 28.32
CA GLY A 75 10.86 6.05 29.15
C GLY A 75 9.52 6.72 29.50
N ASP A 76 9.52 8.03 29.80
CA ASP A 76 8.28 8.77 30.08
C ASP A 76 7.42 8.94 28.83
N ILE A 77 8.06 9.16 27.68
CA ILE A 77 7.34 9.30 26.39
C ILE A 77 6.60 8.01 26.05
N ILE A 78 7.28 6.85 26.08
CA ILE A 78 6.60 5.57 25.82
C ILE A 78 5.61 5.22 26.93
N GLY A 79 5.92 5.52 28.19
CA GLY A 79 4.99 5.37 29.31
C GLY A 79 3.69 6.13 29.08
N GLY A 80 3.78 7.38 28.66
CA GLY A 80 2.61 8.19 28.30
C GLY A 80 1.84 7.69 27.08
N ILE A 81 2.47 6.98 26.13
CA ILE A 81 1.74 6.28 25.06
C ILE A 81 0.86 5.17 25.63
N LEU A 82 1.39 4.39 26.59
CA LEU A 82 0.58 3.33 27.24
C LEU A 82 -0.61 3.93 27.98
N ASP A 83 -0.44 5.09 28.64
CA ASP A 83 -1.53 5.80 29.31
C ASP A 83 -2.56 6.33 28.29
N ILE A 84 -2.12 6.92 27.18
CA ILE A 84 -3.00 7.37 26.10
C ILE A 84 -3.83 6.21 25.54
N VAL A 85 -3.23 5.08 25.28
CA VAL A 85 -3.95 3.92 24.73
C VAL A 85 -5.04 3.43 25.70
N ARG A 86 -4.78 3.48 27.03
CA ARG A 86 -5.76 3.09 28.06
C ARG A 86 -6.88 4.11 28.27
N THR A 87 -6.57 5.39 28.20
CA THR A 87 -7.48 6.43 28.69
C THR A 87 -7.89 7.46 27.65
N GLY A 88 -7.23 7.50 26.50
CA GLY A 88 -7.36 8.56 25.49
C GLY A 88 -6.61 9.85 25.85
N ALA A 89 -6.00 9.94 27.04
CA ALA A 89 -5.30 11.11 27.54
C ALA A 89 -3.86 10.77 27.98
N GLY A 90 -2.97 11.75 27.90
CA GLY A 90 -1.58 11.56 28.33
C GLY A 90 -0.72 12.79 28.11
N PRO A 91 0.58 12.73 28.49
CA PRO A 91 1.51 13.82 28.39
C PRO A 91 1.63 14.40 26.99
N GLU A 92 1.94 15.70 26.89
CA GLU A 92 2.07 16.39 25.60
C GLU A 92 3.15 15.77 24.70
N ALA A 93 4.31 15.41 25.27
CA ALA A 93 5.40 14.78 24.54
C ALA A 93 4.96 13.48 23.87
N SER A 94 4.22 12.62 24.58
CA SER A 94 3.68 11.37 24.05
C SER A 94 2.61 11.60 22.96
N ARG A 95 1.75 12.59 23.13
CA ARG A 95 0.76 12.99 22.13
C ARG A 95 1.42 13.52 20.86
N LYS A 96 2.46 14.37 21.00
CA LYS A 96 3.28 14.85 19.86
C LYS A 96 3.94 13.70 19.14
N TRP A 97 4.54 12.75 19.87
CA TRP A 97 5.18 11.58 19.27
C TRP A 97 4.17 10.70 18.51
N ALA A 98 3.01 10.41 19.09
CA ALA A 98 1.96 9.67 18.42
C ALA A 98 1.51 10.37 17.12
N ALA A 99 1.32 11.69 17.16
CA ALA A 99 0.90 12.48 15.99
C ALA A 99 1.98 12.53 14.90
N ALA A 100 3.27 12.64 15.30
CA ALA A 100 4.40 12.78 14.39
C ALA A 100 4.89 11.44 13.78
N CYS A 101 4.28 10.31 14.12
CA CYS A 101 4.71 9.00 13.62
C CYS A 101 4.66 8.93 12.09
N MET A 102 5.83 8.82 11.46
CA MET A 102 6.01 8.71 10.01
C MET A 102 5.99 7.27 9.50
N LEU A 103 5.72 6.29 10.35
CA LEU A 103 5.65 4.87 10.04
C LEU A 103 6.99 4.27 9.53
N SER A 104 8.13 4.78 10.00
CA SER A 104 9.45 4.26 9.60
C SER A 104 9.64 2.78 9.96
N GLY A 105 9.09 2.34 11.08
CA GLY A 105 9.24 0.96 11.54
C GLY A 105 10.49 0.70 12.38
N GLU A 106 11.45 1.62 12.45
CA GLU A 106 12.70 1.47 13.21
C GLU A 106 12.47 1.10 14.68
N CYS A 107 11.37 1.63 15.26
CA CYS A 107 10.96 1.30 16.61
C CYS A 107 10.57 -0.18 16.81
N ILE A 108 10.21 -0.89 15.76
CA ILE A 108 9.86 -2.32 15.82
C ILE A 108 11.14 -3.15 15.98
N GLU A 109 12.14 -2.85 15.15
CA GLU A 109 13.44 -3.55 15.18
C GLU A 109 14.21 -3.28 16.47
N ALA A 110 14.03 -2.08 17.05
CA ALA A 110 14.66 -1.70 18.31
C ALA A 110 14.01 -2.31 19.57
N CYS A 111 12.87 -3.00 19.44
CA CYS A 111 12.15 -3.57 20.56
C CYS A 111 12.57 -5.01 20.86
N ASP A 112 13.31 -5.24 21.94
CA ASP A 112 13.74 -6.58 22.39
C ASP A 112 12.60 -7.44 22.98
N TYR A 113 11.43 -6.85 23.22
CA TYR A 113 10.30 -7.49 23.90
C TYR A 113 9.17 -7.91 22.96
N GLY A 114 9.37 -7.85 21.65
CA GLY A 114 8.38 -8.25 20.65
C GLY A 114 7.15 -7.33 20.54
N VAL A 115 7.20 -6.16 21.17
CA VAL A 115 6.16 -5.12 21.02
C VAL A 115 6.28 -4.49 19.64
N ASN A 116 5.15 -4.16 19.02
CA ASN A 116 5.12 -3.30 17.83
C ASN A 116 4.75 -1.86 18.25
N PRO A 117 5.74 -0.96 18.53
CA PRO A 117 5.43 0.39 18.96
C PRO A 117 4.72 1.21 17.87
N ARG A 118 4.96 0.93 16.58
CA ARG A 118 4.23 1.56 15.48
C ARG A 118 2.73 1.30 15.55
N PHE A 119 2.34 0.07 15.87
CA PHE A 119 0.94 -0.27 16.11
C PHE A 119 0.39 0.44 17.36
N LEU A 120 1.13 0.47 18.48
CA LEU A 120 0.72 1.22 19.68
C LEU A 120 0.52 2.71 19.40
N LEU A 121 1.39 3.33 18.61
CA LEU A 121 1.24 4.73 18.18
C LEU A 121 -0.02 4.93 17.32
N ALA A 122 -0.37 3.96 16.47
CA ALA A 122 -1.62 4.01 15.72
C ALA A 122 -2.84 3.91 16.67
N MET A 123 -2.80 3.00 17.65
CA MET A 123 -3.86 2.87 18.64
C MET A 123 -3.95 4.07 19.58
N ALA A 124 -2.84 4.69 19.95
CA ALA A 124 -2.82 5.94 20.71
C ALA A 124 -3.54 7.08 19.94
N ARG A 125 -3.32 7.21 18.63
CA ARG A 125 -4.08 8.17 17.80
C ARG A 125 -5.57 7.86 17.76
N VAL A 126 -5.94 6.58 17.64
CA VAL A 126 -7.34 6.14 17.71
C VAL A 126 -7.95 6.51 19.08
N ALA A 127 -7.26 6.23 20.17
CA ALA A 127 -7.73 6.54 21.54
C ALA A 127 -7.91 8.05 21.75
N ILE A 128 -6.95 8.89 21.32
CA ILE A 128 -7.08 10.35 21.35
C ILE A 128 -8.32 10.81 20.57
N THR A 129 -8.51 10.27 19.37
CA THR A 129 -9.64 10.65 18.51
C THR A 129 -10.98 10.22 19.13
N LYS A 130 -11.04 9.02 19.72
CA LYS A 130 -12.24 8.54 20.44
C LYS A 130 -12.57 9.40 21.65
N ALA A 131 -11.55 9.86 22.39
CA ALA A 131 -11.74 10.71 23.56
C ALA A 131 -12.18 12.15 23.19
N SER A 132 -11.89 12.61 21.97
CA SER A 132 -12.15 13.99 21.54
C SER A 132 -13.37 14.14 20.62
N SER A 133 -13.98 13.06 20.14
CA SER A 133 -15.10 13.10 19.20
C SER A 133 -16.02 11.88 19.30
N GLU A 134 -17.31 12.11 19.04
CA GLU A 134 -18.33 11.07 19.07
C GLU A 134 -18.30 10.18 17.82
N LEU A 135 -18.76 8.93 17.94
CA LEU A 135 -18.76 7.96 16.84
C LEU A 135 -19.46 8.45 15.56
N PRO A 136 -20.63 9.15 15.61
CA PRO A 136 -21.26 9.67 14.40
C PRO A 136 -20.37 10.66 13.64
N GLU A 137 -19.62 11.49 14.37
CA GLU A 137 -18.66 12.45 13.77
C GLU A 137 -17.49 11.73 13.12
N ARG A 138 -16.85 10.81 13.83
CA ARG A 138 -15.74 9.99 13.31
C ARG A 138 -16.16 9.23 12.04
N ARG A 139 -17.37 8.67 12.04
CA ARG A 139 -17.95 7.98 10.89
C ARG A 139 -18.17 8.91 9.70
N ARG A 140 -18.69 10.12 9.91
CA ARG A 140 -18.85 11.14 8.85
C ARG A 140 -17.50 11.49 8.24
N GLN A 141 -16.49 11.73 9.07
CA GLN A 141 -15.12 12.04 8.62
C GLN A 141 -14.50 10.89 7.83
N GLY A 142 -14.63 9.66 8.30
CA GLY A 142 -14.15 8.45 7.61
C GLY A 142 -14.81 8.26 6.26
N ILE A 143 -16.14 8.43 6.16
CA ILE A 143 -16.88 8.35 4.91
C ILE A 143 -16.47 9.47 3.95
N ALA A 144 -16.34 10.71 4.43
CA ALA A 144 -15.93 11.85 3.62
C ALA A 144 -14.53 11.62 3.04
N LYS A 145 -13.58 11.17 3.87
CA LYS A 145 -12.20 10.87 3.42
C LYS A 145 -12.15 9.71 2.43
N PHE A 146 -12.92 8.66 2.65
CA PHE A 146 -13.01 7.55 1.70
C PHE A 146 -13.59 7.98 0.36
N ARG A 147 -14.65 8.80 0.37
CA ARG A 147 -15.26 9.34 -0.87
C ARG A 147 -14.28 10.24 -1.62
N GLU A 148 -13.53 11.08 -0.93
CA GLU A 148 -12.49 11.91 -1.51
C GLU A 148 -11.42 11.05 -2.22
N VAL A 149 -10.83 10.09 -1.51
CA VAL A 149 -9.82 9.19 -2.07
C VAL A 149 -10.37 8.39 -3.25
N SER A 150 -11.58 7.83 -3.11
CA SER A 150 -12.24 7.05 -4.17
C SER A 150 -12.48 7.89 -5.43
N ARG A 151 -12.99 9.11 -5.27
CA ARG A 151 -13.20 10.06 -6.37
C ARG A 151 -11.88 10.40 -7.05
N ASP A 152 -10.85 10.77 -6.28
CA ASP A 152 -9.56 11.20 -6.82
C ASP A 152 -8.85 10.07 -7.57
N VAL A 153 -8.88 8.84 -7.01
CA VAL A 153 -8.34 7.64 -7.67
C VAL A 153 -9.07 7.36 -8.98
N THR A 154 -10.41 7.38 -8.94
CA THR A 154 -11.24 7.11 -10.12
C THR A 154 -11.06 8.17 -11.19
N MET A 155 -11.01 9.43 -10.82
CA MET A 155 -10.83 10.55 -11.74
C MET A 155 -9.44 10.50 -12.38
N LEU A 156 -8.37 10.49 -11.55
CA LEU A 156 -7.00 10.55 -12.05
C LEU A 156 -6.62 9.31 -12.89
N SER A 157 -7.13 8.12 -12.58
CA SER A 157 -6.90 6.96 -13.44
C SER A 157 -7.55 7.11 -14.82
N ARG A 158 -8.78 7.63 -14.87
CA ARG A 158 -9.53 7.83 -16.12
C ARG A 158 -9.03 8.99 -16.98
N LEU A 159 -8.37 9.99 -16.37
CA LEU A 159 -7.68 11.06 -17.12
C LEU A 159 -6.41 10.56 -17.82
N GLN A 160 -5.95 9.35 -17.53
CA GLN A 160 -4.68 8.80 -18.03
C GLN A 160 -4.85 7.54 -18.87
N LEU A 161 -5.91 6.76 -18.67
CA LEU A 161 -6.07 5.41 -19.21
C LEU A 161 -7.34 5.27 -20.05
N ASP A 162 -7.24 4.47 -21.08
CA ASP A 162 -8.39 3.95 -21.82
C ASP A 162 -9.09 2.78 -21.10
N ASP A 163 -10.17 2.28 -21.70
CA ASP A 163 -10.99 1.20 -21.13
C ASP A 163 -10.24 -0.12 -20.99
N ALA A 164 -9.40 -0.47 -21.96
CA ALA A 164 -8.65 -1.74 -21.95
C ALA A 164 -7.60 -1.75 -20.82
N MET A 165 -6.91 -0.62 -20.62
CA MET A 165 -5.94 -0.50 -19.53
C MET A 165 -6.61 -0.48 -18.16
N LEU A 166 -7.80 0.16 -18.03
CA LEU A 166 -8.58 0.14 -16.80
C LEU A 166 -9.07 -1.27 -16.47
N GLU A 167 -9.52 -2.04 -17.49
CA GLU A 167 -9.91 -3.44 -17.34
C GLU A 167 -8.73 -4.30 -16.89
N ARG A 168 -7.57 -4.16 -17.51
CA ARG A 168 -6.34 -4.86 -17.13
C ARG A 168 -5.95 -4.61 -15.66
N LEU A 169 -6.23 -3.42 -15.15
CA LEU A 169 -6.02 -3.05 -13.75
C LEU A 169 -7.19 -3.44 -12.82
N GLY A 170 -8.18 -4.20 -13.30
CA GLY A 170 -9.33 -4.63 -12.52
C GLY A 170 -10.28 -3.48 -12.11
N GLN A 171 -10.27 -2.34 -12.84
CA GLN A 171 -11.08 -1.16 -12.53
C GLN A 171 -12.41 -1.08 -13.28
N LYS A 172 -12.64 -1.95 -14.22
CA LYS A 172 -13.95 -2.22 -14.80
C LYS A 172 -14.41 -3.60 -14.35
N ALA A 173 -15.71 -3.77 -14.18
CA ALA A 173 -16.29 -5.10 -14.01
C ALA A 173 -15.96 -5.89 -15.28
N ALA A 174 -14.91 -6.68 -15.21
CA ALA A 174 -14.68 -7.67 -16.22
C ALA A 174 -15.86 -8.64 -16.14
N SER A 175 -16.47 -8.90 -17.26
CA SER A 175 -17.14 -10.16 -17.54
C SER A 175 -16.08 -11.29 -17.54
N ALA A 176 -15.09 -11.22 -16.68
CA ALA A 176 -14.02 -12.16 -16.60
C ALA A 176 -14.58 -13.42 -15.95
N ALA A 177 -14.78 -14.43 -16.78
CA ALA A 177 -14.83 -15.80 -16.30
C ALA A 177 -13.63 -15.98 -15.35
N ILE A 178 -13.88 -16.39 -14.11
CA ILE A 178 -12.85 -16.85 -13.19
C ILE A 178 -12.03 -17.86 -13.98
N PRO A 179 -10.69 -17.70 -14.12
CA PRO A 179 -9.89 -18.70 -14.81
C PRO A 179 -10.21 -20.07 -14.26
N ALA A 180 -10.27 -21.08 -15.11
CA ALA A 180 -10.61 -22.45 -14.71
C ALA A 180 -9.62 -22.98 -13.66
N ASP A 181 -8.38 -22.50 -13.71
CA ASP A 181 -7.32 -22.80 -12.76
C ASP A 181 -7.12 -21.62 -11.80
N ALA A 182 -6.88 -21.94 -10.51
CA ALA A 182 -6.55 -20.92 -9.51
C ALA A 182 -5.25 -20.20 -9.93
N PRO A 183 -5.16 -18.86 -9.82
CA PRO A 183 -3.94 -18.13 -10.08
C PRO A 183 -2.87 -18.48 -9.04
N ASP A 184 -1.60 -18.43 -9.45
CA ASP A 184 -0.49 -18.60 -8.50
C ASP A 184 -0.49 -17.48 -7.45
N PHE A 185 -0.87 -16.27 -7.88
CA PHE A 185 -0.85 -15.08 -7.07
C PHE A 185 -2.08 -14.19 -7.29
N VAL A 186 -2.49 -13.48 -6.24
CA VAL A 186 -3.30 -12.27 -6.37
C VAL A 186 -2.38 -11.06 -6.32
N PHE A 187 -2.38 -10.25 -7.37
CA PHE A 187 -1.71 -8.95 -7.32
C PHE A 187 -2.67 -7.90 -6.78
N TYR A 188 -2.45 -7.52 -5.53
CA TYR A 188 -3.24 -6.50 -4.85
C TYR A 188 -2.58 -5.12 -5.00
N THR A 189 -3.13 -4.30 -5.87
CA THR A 189 -2.59 -2.98 -6.18
C THR A 189 -2.80 -1.95 -5.05
N GLY A 190 -3.79 -2.16 -4.17
CA GLY A 190 -4.33 -1.09 -3.33
C GLY A 190 -5.14 -0.10 -4.18
N CYS A 191 -5.37 1.12 -3.67
CA CYS A 191 -6.14 2.11 -4.42
C CYS A 191 -5.27 3.24 -5.00
N ASN A 192 -4.34 3.81 -4.23
CA ASN A 192 -3.64 5.04 -4.60
C ASN A 192 -2.61 4.91 -5.73
N VAL A 193 -2.10 3.71 -6.03
CA VAL A 193 -1.22 3.50 -7.20
C VAL A 193 -1.95 3.79 -8.51
N LEU A 194 -3.27 3.67 -8.54
CA LEU A 194 -4.08 3.99 -9.70
C LEU A 194 -4.09 5.49 -10.06
N LYS A 195 -3.56 6.35 -9.20
CA LYS A 195 -3.27 7.75 -9.55
C LYS A 195 -2.03 7.88 -10.45
N THR A 196 -1.11 6.90 -10.39
CA THR A 196 0.08 6.76 -11.24
C THR A 196 0.06 5.39 -11.90
N PRO A 197 -0.91 5.15 -12.81
CA PRO A 197 -1.26 3.81 -13.26
C PRO A 197 -0.17 3.13 -14.10
N HIS A 198 0.74 3.90 -14.72
CA HIS A 198 1.91 3.37 -15.43
C HIS A 198 2.75 2.43 -14.57
N ILE A 199 2.89 2.74 -13.26
CA ILE A 199 3.63 1.90 -12.31
C ILE A 199 2.96 0.53 -12.14
N ALA A 200 1.63 0.53 -11.96
CA ALA A 200 0.88 -0.73 -11.83
C ALA A 200 0.90 -1.53 -13.14
N LEU A 201 0.78 -0.86 -14.30
CA LEU A 201 0.88 -1.51 -15.62
C LEU A 201 2.27 -2.11 -15.86
N LEU A 202 3.36 -1.41 -15.48
CA LEU A 202 4.71 -1.96 -15.54
C LEU A 202 4.87 -3.19 -14.63
N ALA A 203 4.26 -3.17 -13.43
CA ALA A 203 4.26 -4.34 -12.58
C ALA A 203 3.63 -5.55 -13.28
N LEU A 204 2.49 -5.36 -13.97
CA LEU A 204 1.85 -6.43 -14.73
C LEU A 204 2.71 -6.88 -15.93
N ASP A 205 3.32 -5.95 -16.68
CA ASP A 205 4.19 -6.29 -17.80
C ASP A 205 5.41 -7.12 -17.35
N ILE A 206 5.99 -6.79 -16.20
CA ILE A 206 7.11 -7.54 -15.60
C ILE A 206 6.64 -8.93 -15.16
N MET A 207 5.47 -9.06 -14.54
CA MET A 207 4.90 -10.35 -14.15
C MET A 207 4.60 -11.23 -15.37
N ASP A 208 4.05 -10.65 -16.44
CA ASP A 208 3.82 -11.34 -17.73
C ASP A 208 5.12 -11.85 -18.33
N ALA A 209 6.18 -11.02 -18.33
CA ALA A 209 7.50 -11.40 -18.83
C ALA A 209 8.18 -12.51 -17.98
N LEU A 210 7.86 -12.58 -16.69
CA LEU A 210 8.29 -13.65 -15.78
C LEU A 210 7.44 -14.92 -15.90
N GLY A 211 6.38 -14.91 -16.71
CA GLY A 211 5.46 -16.05 -16.88
C GLY A 211 4.62 -16.34 -15.63
N VAL A 212 4.36 -15.34 -14.78
CA VAL A 212 3.57 -15.49 -13.56
C VAL A 212 2.08 -15.49 -13.88
N ILE A 213 1.34 -16.45 -13.35
CA ILE A 213 -0.12 -16.51 -13.45
C ILE A 213 -0.72 -15.77 -12.27
N TYR A 214 -1.44 -14.68 -12.52
CA TYR A 214 -1.96 -13.83 -11.48
C TYR A 214 -3.37 -13.31 -11.77
N GLN A 215 -4.08 -12.93 -10.70
CA GLN A 215 -5.32 -12.16 -10.76
C GLN A 215 -5.09 -10.77 -10.16
N VAL A 216 -5.54 -9.72 -10.87
CA VAL A 216 -5.43 -8.34 -10.36
C VAL A 216 -6.65 -7.99 -9.53
N MET A 217 -6.40 -7.49 -8.32
CA MET A 217 -7.42 -6.93 -7.44
C MET A 217 -6.95 -5.61 -6.84
N GLY A 218 -7.83 -4.65 -6.68
CA GLY A 218 -7.48 -3.36 -6.09
C GLY A 218 -8.53 -2.29 -6.34
N GLY A 219 -8.11 -1.03 -6.20
CA GLY A 219 -9.00 0.11 -6.30
C GLY A 219 -9.89 0.33 -5.07
N PRO A 220 -10.79 1.32 -5.12
CA PRO A 220 -11.65 1.68 -3.99
C PRO A 220 -12.57 0.57 -3.51
N THR A 221 -12.95 -0.38 -4.37
CA THR A 221 -13.84 -1.53 -4.04
C THR A 221 -13.14 -2.61 -3.20
N HIS A 222 -11.80 -2.53 -3.10
CA HIS A 222 -10.94 -3.40 -2.32
C HIS A 222 -10.13 -2.57 -1.30
N CYS A 223 -10.82 -1.75 -0.50
CA CYS A 223 -10.17 -0.85 0.45
C CYS A 223 -9.73 -1.60 1.71
N CYS A 224 -8.51 -1.30 2.18
CA CYS A 224 -7.96 -1.86 3.42
C CYS A 224 -8.55 -1.28 4.72
N GLY A 225 -9.37 -0.20 4.64
CA GLY A 225 -10.01 0.41 5.80
C GLY A 225 -9.13 1.40 6.60
N VAL A 226 -7.88 1.66 6.18
CA VAL A 226 -6.95 2.50 6.95
C VAL A 226 -7.46 3.92 7.22
N SER A 227 -8.25 4.50 6.32
CA SER A 227 -8.82 5.84 6.52
C SER A 227 -9.81 5.86 7.68
N GLN A 228 -10.62 4.83 7.82
CA GLN A 228 -11.58 4.67 8.91
C GLN A 228 -10.86 4.44 10.24
N LEU A 229 -9.83 3.61 10.26
CA LEU A 229 -9.00 3.44 11.46
C LEU A 229 -8.43 4.79 11.94
N ARG A 230 -7.88 5.59 11.02
CA ARG A 230 -7.29 6.90 11.33
C ARG A 230 -8.31 7.92 11.87
N THR A 231 -9.56 7.82 11.47
CA THR A 231 -10.65 8.65 12.01
C THR A 231 -11.30 8.06 13.26
N GLY A 232 -10.81 6.93 13.76
CA GLY A 232 -11.31 6.28 14.96
C GLY A 232 -12.61 5.46 14.78
N ASP A 233 -13.07 5.24 13.54
CA ASP A 233 -14.17 4.30 13.24
C ASP A 233 -13.61 2.89 13.03
N VAL A 234 -13.22 2.26 14.14
CA VAL A 234 -12.50 0.98 14.17
C VAL A 234 -13.32 -0.15 13.56
N GLU A 235 -14.62 -0.23 13.92
CA GLU A 235 -15.51 -1.27 13.40
C GLU A 235 -15.73 -1.15 11.89
N MET A 236 -15.83 0.06 11.35
CA MET A 236 -15.94 0.24 9.91
C MET A 236 -14.63 -0.12 9.21
N SER A 237 -13.48 0.21 9.82
CA SER A 237 -12.17 -0.22 9.33
C SER A 237 -12.07 -1.74 9.24
N GLY A 238 -12.47 -2.43 10.30
CA GLY A 238 -12.54 -3.89 10.35
C GLY A 238 -13.42 -4.48 9.25
N ARG A 239 -14.65 -4.00 9.12
CA ARG A 239 -15.58 -4.46 8.07
C ARG A 239 -15.03 -4.29 6.67
N MET A 240 -14.43 -3.13 6.37
CA MET A 240 -13.84 -2.89 5.04
C MET A 240 -12.63 -3.78 4.77
N GLY A 241 -11.75 -3.92 5.77
CA GLY A 241 -10.56 -4.76 5.66
C GLY A 241 -10.92 -6.25 5.52
N THR A 242 -11.82 -6.76 6.35
CA THR A 242 -12.30 -8.15 6.31
C THR A 242 -12.96 -8.48 4.96
N ASN A 243 -13.89 -7.62 4.48
CA ASN A 243 -14.51 -7.82 3.17
C ASN A 243 -13.48 -7.87 2.02
N THR A 244 -12.40 -7.09 2.12
CA THR A 244 -11.34 -7.15 1.12
C THR A 244 -10.52 -8.44 1.25
N ILE A 245 -10.18 -8.85 2.48
CA ILE A 245 -9.47 -10.12 2.74
C ILE A 245 -10.27 -11.31 2.22
N GLU A 246 -11.58 -11.36 2.47
CA GLU A 246 -12.47 -12.40 1.95
C GLU A 246 -12.42 -12.48 0.42
N LYS A 247 -12.53 -11.33 -0.26
CA LYS A 247 -12.42 -11.29 -1.73
C LYS A 247 -11.08 -11.78 -2.23
N LEU A 248 -9.98 -11.38 -1.60
CA LEU A 248 -8.63 -11.86 -1.95
C LEU A 248 -8.51 -13.37 -1.75
N SER A 249 -9.09 -13.90 -0.67
CA SER A 249 -9.07 -15.34 -0.35
C SER A 249 -9.87 -16.18 -1.34
N HIS A 250 -10.93 -15.62 -1.95
CA HIS A 250 -11.73 -16.32 -2.96
C HIS A 250 -10.93 -16.71 -4.21
N ALA A 251 -9.81 -16.06 -4.49
CA ALA A 251 -8.92 -16.44 -5.58
C ALA A 251 -8.19 -17.77 -5.33
N LYS A 252 -8.17 -18.27 -4.08
CA LYS A 252 -7.56 -19.55 -3.65
C LYS A 252 -6.07 -19.69 -3.98
N SER A 253 -5.36 -18.60 -4.23
CA SER A 253 -3.91 -18.65 -4.52
C SER A 253 -3.05 -18.90 -3.28
N GLY A 254 -3.56 -18.58 -2.07
CA GLY A 254 -2.77 -18.61 -0.83
C GLY A 254 -1.65 -17.54 -0.75
N GLN A 255 -1.41 -16.82 -1.82
CA GLN A 255 -0.32 -15.85 -1.97
C GLN A 255 -0.85 -14.52 -2.53
N VAL A 256 -0.64 -13.43 -1.80
CA VAL A 256 -1.01 -12.08 -2.23
C VAL A 256 0.24 -11.23 -2.37
N ILE A 257 0.48 -10.72 -3.58
CA ILE A 257 1.56 -9.76 -3.84
C ILE A 257 0.97 -8.35 -3.68
N SER A 258 1.49 -7.55 -2.75
CA SER A 258 0.97 -6.21 -2.50
C SER A 258 1.89 -5.13 -3.05
N TRP A 259 1.29 -4.09 -3.66
CA TRP A 259 2.04 -2.91 -4.06
C TRP A 259 2.03 -1.83 -2.98
N CYS A 260 0.87 -1.54 -2.39
CA CYS A 260 0.71 -0.38 -1.51
C CYS A 260 1.24 -0.66 -0.09
N PRO A 261 2.25 0.10 0.41
CA PRO A 261 2.84 -0.13 1.73
C PRO A 261 1.84 0.11 2.87
N SER A 262 0.95 1.09 2.74
CA SER A 262 -0.07 1.36 3.76
C SER A 262 -1.08 0.24 3.88
N CYS A 263 -1.48 -0.36 2.75
CA CYS A 263 -2.38 -1.52 2.76
C CYS A 263 -1.67 -2.74 3.34
N TYR A 264 -0.40 -2.95 3.00
CA TYR A 264 0.42 -4.02 3.57
C TYR A 264 0.45 -3.93 5.10
N VAL A 265 0.85 -2.77 5.64
CA VAL A 265 0.89 -2.53 7.09
C VAL A 265 -0.50 -2.69 7.71
N GLN A 266 -1.56 -2.15 7.10
CA GLN A 266 -2.93 -2.26 7.61
C GLN A 266 -3.38 -3.71 7.71
N PHE A 267 -3.10 -4.53 6.69
CA PHE A 267 -3.49 -5.94 6.72
C PHE A 267 -2.61 -6.76 7.65
N THR A 268 -1.29 -6.66 7.55
CA THR A 268 -0.37 -7.53 8.28
C THR A 268 -0.20 -7.15 9.76
N GLU A 269 -0.38 -5.88 10.11
CA GLU A 269 -0.21 -5.41 11.49
C GLU A 269 -1.52 -5.11 12.21
N THR A 270 -2.65 -5.08 11.51
CA THR A 270 -3.93 -4.71 12.13
C THR A 270 -5.02 -5.74 11.81
N THR A 271 -5.40 -5.91 10.53
CA THR A 271 -6.63 -6.65 10.20
C THR A 271 -6.44 -8.15 10.33
N ILE A 272 -5.40 -8.75 9.74
CA ILE A 272 -5.15 -10.20 9.82
C ILE A 272 -4.94 -10.64 11.28
N PRO A 273 -4.09 -9.97 12.09
CA PRO A 273 -3.95 -10.34 13.50
C PRO A 273 -5.24 -10.23 14.31
N ALA A 274 -6.12 -9.29 13.99
CA ALA A 274 -7.42 -9.20 14.64
C ALA A 274 -8.34 -10.37 14.25
N LEU A 275 -8.35 -10.78 12.99
CA LEU A 275 -9.10 -11.94 12.51
C LEU A 275 -8.59 -13.26 13.13
N GLU A 276 -7.25 -13.42 13.23
CA GLU A 276 -6.65 -14.57 13.90
C GLU A 276 -7.08 -14.67 15.37
N ARG A 277 -7.16 -13.53 16.07
CA ARG A 277 -7.71 -13.50 17.45
C ARG A 277 -9.20 -13.81 17.52
N GLN A 278 -9.95 -13.54 16.47
CA GLN A 278 -11.35 -13.96 16.34
C GLN A 278 -11.48 -15.45 16.00
N GLY A 279 -10.37 -16.20 15.93
CA GLY A 279 -10.35 -17.64 15.64
C GLY A 279 -10.28 -17.97 14.14
N ALA A 280 -10.16 -16.98 13.25
CA ALA A 280 -9.96 -17.26 11.84
C ALA A 280 -8.54 -17.78 11.56
N ALA A 281 -8.42 -18.76 10.66
CA ALA A 281 -7.11 -19.14 10.14
C ALA A 281 -6.54 -18.00 9.27
N ARG A 282 -5.20 -17.89 9.21
CA ARG A 282 -4.53 -16.95 8.29
C ARG A 282 -4.97 -17.23 6.85
N PRO A 283 -5.55 -16.24 6.16
CA PRO A 283 -6.20 -16.49 4.87
C PRO A 283 -5.20 -16.65 3.72
N PHE A 284 -4.06 -16.00 3.80
CA PHE A 284 -2.99 -15.99 2.80
C PHE A 284 -1.71 -15.37 3.37
N GLU A 285 -0.59 -15.59 2.69
CA GLU A 285 0.63 -14.85 2.91
C GLU A 285 0.67 -13.61 1.99
N MET A 286 1.12 -12.47 2.54
CA MET A 286 1.23 -11.23 1.80
C MET A 286 2.69 -10.81 1.64
N THR A 287 3.14 -10.67 0.39
CA THR A 287 4.52 -10.30 0.05
C THR A 287 4.55 -8.95 -0.68
N PRO A 288 5.38 -7.97 -0.28
CA PRO A 288 5.59 -6.75 -1.06
C PRO A 288 6.17 -7.05 -2.45
N PHE A 289 5.72 -6.33 -3.48
CA PHE A 289 6.07 -6.59 -4.88
C PHE A 289 7.58 -6.62 -5.14
N LEU A 290 8.37 -5.72 -4.57
CA LEU A 290 9.82 -5.72 -4.78
C LEU A 290 10.51 -6.90 -4.09
N ARG A 291 10.01 -7.36 -2.94
CA ARG A 291 10.50 -8.60 -2.34
C ARG A 291 10.18 -9.82 -3.21
N PHE A 292 8.98 -9.89 -3.75
CA PHE A 292 8.59 -10.90 -4.73
C PHE A 292 9.52 -10.91 -5.96
N LEU A 293 9.90 -9.73 -6.49
CA LEU A 293 10.87 -9.64 -7.60
C LEU A 293 12.27 -10.09 -7.19
N ARG A 294 12.73 -9.71 -5.99
CA ARG A 294 14.04 -10.15 -5.46
C ARG A 294 14.10 -11.66 -5.32
N GLU A 295 13.06 -12.29 -4.82
CA GLU A 295 12.96 -13.75 -4.72
C GLU A 295 13.07 -14.45 -6.08
N ARG A 296 12.79 -13.72 -7.15
CA ARG A 296 12.86 -14.16 -8.56
C ARG A 296 14.01 -13.50 -9.33
N LEU A 297 15.00 -12.96 -8.65
CA LEU A 297 16.09 -12.21 -9.29
C LEU A 297 16.84 -13.06 -10.32
N ALA A 298 17.02 -14.36 -10.06
CA ALA A 298 17.63 -15.28 -11.00
C ALA A 298 16.81 -15.46 -12.30
N GLN A 299 15.49 -15.29 -12.24
CA GLN A 299 14.60 -15.34 -13.40
C GLN A 299 14.50 -13.96 -14.07
N LEU A 300 14.57 -12.88 -13.30
CA LEU A 300 14.51 -11.50 -13.79
C LEU A 300 15.80 -11.09 -14.50
N THR A 301 16.97 -11.46 -13.98
CA THR A 301 18.28 -11.03 -14.53
C THR A 301 18.45 -11.33 -16.02
N PRO A 302 18.09 -12.48 -16.57
CA PRO A 302 18.17 -12.74 -18.01
C PRO A 302 17.26 -11.85 -18.87
N LEU A 303 16.23 -11.25 -18.28
CA LEU A 303 15.30 -10.33 -18.95
C LEU A 303 15.82 -8.88 -18.96
N LEU A 304 16.79 -8.54 -18.11
CA LEU A 304 17.42 -7.23 -18.03
C LEU A 304 18.48 -7.08 -19.15
N GLN A 305 18.04 -7.00 -20.40
CA GLN A 305 18.90 -7.14 -21.57
C GLN A 305 19.52 -5.81 -22.05
N ARG A 306 18.87 -4.68 -21.75
CA ARG A 306 19.36 -3.36 -22.18
C ARG A 306 20.31 -2.81 -21.11
N GLN A 307 21.52 -2.47 -21.54
CA GLN A 307 22.48 -1.76 -20.68
C GLN A 307 22.02 -0.32 -20.49
N LEU A 308 21.82 0.07 -19.23
CA LEU A 308 21.50 1.45 -18.85
C LEU A 308 22.79 2.09 -18.27
N LYS A 309 23.40 3.01 -19.02
CA LYS A 309 24.55 3.77 -18.48
C LYS A 309 24.02 4.91 -17.61
N MET A 310 23.70 4.57 -16.36
CA MET A 310 22.96 5.47 -15.49
C MET A 310 23.46 5.37 -14.04
N ARG A 311 23.75 6.52 -13.44
CA ARG A 311 24.00 6.66 -12.01
C ARG A 311 22.68 6.98 -11.32
N VAL A 312 22.22 6.11 -10.44
CA VAL A 312 20.91 6.27 -9.77
C VAL A 312 21.08 6.33 -8.26
N ALA A 313 20.21 7.08 -7.58
CA ALA A 313 20.09 7.04 -6.15
C ALA A 313 18.66 6.64 -5.75
N LEU A 314 18.53 5.86 -4.68
CA LEU A 314 17.23 5.48 -4.12
C LEU A 314 16.72 6.55 -3.17
N HIS A 315 15.50 7.02 -3.39
CA HIS A 315 14.73 7.71 -2.36
C HIS A 315 14.42 6.72 -1.23
N ARG A 316 15.00 6.96 -0.05
CA ARG A 316 14.90 6.02 1.07
C ARG A 316 13.51 6.05 1.70
N HIS A 317 12.82 4.92 1.65
CA HIS A 317 11.46 4.74 2.14
C HIS A 317 11.39 3.54 3.10
N PRO A 318 11.76 3.72 4.38
CA PRO A 318 11.66 2.65 5.36
C PRO A 318 10.18 2.31 5.65
N GLY A 319 9.95 1.29 6.42
CA GLY A 319 8.63 1.00 6.95
C GLY A 319 8.02 -0.31 6.52
N VAL A 320 8.54 -0.93 5.43
CA VAL A 320 8.28 -2.33 5.09
C VAL A 320 9.62 -3.02 4.95
N ALA A 321 9.92 -3.89 5.90
CA ALA A 321 11.21 -4.57 6.00
C ALA A 321 11.60 -5.31 4.72
N GLY A 322 12.86 -5.19 4.31
CA GLY A 322 13.45 -5.87 3.16
C GLY A 322 13.06 -5.30 1.80
N VAL A 323 12.26 -4.22 1.74
CA VAL A 323 11.85 -3.61 0.46
C VAL A 323 12.94 -2.70 -0.13
N MET A 324 13.64 -1.94 0.73
CA MET A 324 14.74 -1.08 0.27
C MET A 324 15.94 -1.90 -0.22
N GLU A 325 16.25 -2.97 0.50
CA GLU A 325 17.28 -3.94 0.13
C GLU A 325 16.92 -4.62 -1.21
N ALA A 326 15.67 -5.04 -1.36
CA ALA A 326 15.18 -5.62 -2.61
C ALA A 326 15.29 -4.63 -3.78
N ALA A 327 14.93 -3.36 -3.58
CA ALA A 327 15.07 -2.33 -4.60
C ALA A 327 16.54 -2.13 -5.00
N ALA A 328 17.46 -2.08 -4.03
CA ALA A 328 18.89 -1.93 -4.28
C ALA A 328 19.46 -3.12 -5.04
N GLU A 329 19.17 -4.35 -4.62
CA GLU A 329 19.63 -5.58 -5.28
C GLU A 329 19.11 -5.69 -6.72
N ILE A 330 17.83 -5.33 -6.96
CA ILE A 330 17.24 -5.33 -8.31
C ILE A 330 17.93 -4.29 -9.20
N LEU A 331 18.13 -3.06 -8.72
CA LEU A 331 18.80 -2.02 -9.50
C LEU A 331 20.26 -2.38 -9.81
N GLN A 332 20.98 -2.97 -8.85
CA GLN A 332 22.36 -3.44 -9.05
C GLN A 332 22.47 -4.60 -10.04
N ALA A 333 21.41 -5.38 -10.24
CA ALA A 333 21.38 -6.45 -11.24
C ALA A 333 21.20 -5.90 -12.68
N ILE A 334 20.81 -4.64 -12.85
CA ILE A 334 20.63 -4.03 -14.17
C ILE A 334 21.99 -3.67 -14.77
N PRO A 335 22.35 -4.17 -15.97
CA PRO A 335 23.63 -3.87 -16.60
C PRO A 335 23.86 -2.38 -16.79
N GLY A 336 24.98 -1.87 -16.24
CA GLY A 336 25.41 -0.48 -16.40
C GLY A 336 24.75 0.52 -15.45
N VAL A 337 23.91 0.09 -14.53
CA VAL A 337 23.41 0.92 -13.43
C VAL A 337 24.42 0.98 -12.30
N GLU A 338 24.78 2.20 -11.88
CA GLU A 338 25.58 2.50 -10.69
C GLU A 338 24.65 3.04 -9.58
N LEU A 339 24.55 2.33 -8.46
CA LEU A 339 23.77 2.80 -7.33
C LEU A 339 24.61 3.70 -6.42
N VAL A 340 24.16 4.96 -6.25
CA VAL A 340 24.82 6.00 -5.44
C VAL A 340 24.08 6.15 -4.12
N ASP A 341 24.80 6.08 -3.00
CA ASP A 341 24.25 6.35 -1.66
C ASP A 341 24.39 7.86 -1.35
N LEU A 342 23.27 8.55 -1.28
CA LEU A 342 23.20 9.98 -0.92
C LEU A 342 23.39 10.24 0.57
N LYS A 343 23.39 9.21 1.41
CA LYS A 343 23.52 9.30 2.87
C LYS A 343 22.47 10.23 3.53
N GLN A 344 21.30 10.31 2.89
CA GLN A 344 20.20 11.12 3.42
C GLN A 344 19.32 10.30 4.36
N PRO A 345 18.66 10.93 5.35
CA PRO A 345 17.72 10.27 6.22
C PRO A 345 16.55 9.65 5.41
N ALA A 346 16.01 8.57 5.93
CA ALA A 346 14.82 7.98 5.37
C ALA A 346 13.56 8.81 5.68
N VAL A 347 12.68 8.97 4.70
CA VAL A 347 11.52 9.89 4.80
C VAL A 347 10.28 9.26 5.41
N GLY A 348 10.26 7.94 5.62
CA GLY A 348 9.10 7.21 6.19
C GLY A 348 8.06 6.80 5.15
N LEU A 349 7.11 5.99 5.59
CA LEU A 349 6.18 5.25 4.73
C LEU A 349 5.16 6.12 3.99
N GLN A 350 4.95 7.34 4.44
CA GLN A 350 3.99 8.24 3.82
C GLN A 350 4.40 9.68 3.99
N SER A 351 4.50 10.36 2.89
CA SER A 351 4.54 11.80 2.85
C SER A 351 3.36 12.44 3.60
N VAL A 352 2.18 11.82 3.55
CA VAL A 352 1.00 12.26 4.32
C VAL A 352 1.25 12.21 5.83
N SER A 353 2.02 11.24 6.34
CA SER A 353 2.36 11.18 7.77
C SER A 353 3.28 12.32 8.20
N LEU A 354 4.12 12.83 7.29
CA LEU A 354 4.92 14.04 7.52
C LEU A 354 4.11 15.34 7.33
N GLY A 355 2.85 15.26 6.94
CA GLY A 355 1.96 16.43 6.87
C GLY A 355 1.75 17.14 8.20
N VAL A 356 1.98 16.46 9.33
CA VAL A 356 2.01 17.05 10.68
C VAL A 356 3.31 17.81 10.96
N LEU A 357 4.36 17.60 10.17
CA LEU A 357 5.68 18.26 10.26
C LEU A 357 6.06 18.85 8.89
N PRO A 358 5.29 19.79 8.35
CA PRO A 358 5.44 20.24 6.97
C PRO A 358 6.76 20.95 6.68
N ALA A 359 7.32 21.65 7.67
CA ALA A 359 8.63 22.30 7.53
C ALA A 359 9.75 21.27 7.44
N TYR A 360 9.74 20.27 8.33
CA TYR A 360 10.70 19.17 8.33
C TYR A 360 10.62 18.33 7.05
N LYS A 361 9.41 18.03 6.58
CA LYS A 361 9.22 17.34 5.29
C LYS A 361 9.89 18.07 4.13
N ARG A 362 9.66 19.40 4.04
CA ARG A 362 10.28 20.22 2.99
C ARG A 362 11.80 20.29 3.09
N GLU A 363 12.32 20.33 4.31
CA GLU A 363 13.74 20.29 4.57
C GLU A 363 14.36 18.97 4.09
N LEU A 364 13.79 17.84 4.47
CA LEU A 364 14.24 16.51 4.03
C LEU A 364 14.25 16.40 2.49
N GLN A 365 13.15 16.81 1.84
CA GLN A 365 13.05 16.77 0.37
C GLN A 365 14.09 17.66 -0.30
N ARG A 366 14.27 18.90 0.19
CA ARG A 366 15.29 19.83 -0.35
C ARG A 366 16.69 19.27 -0.19
N ASN A 367 17.04 18.76 0.98
CA ASN A 367 18.36 18.20 1.27
C ASN A 367 18.65 16.99 0.37
N GLU A 368 17.66 16.11 0.16
CA GLU A 368 17.82 14.96 -0.72
C GLU A 368 18.00 15.37 -2.18
N LEU A 369 17.17 16.31 -2.70
CA LEU A 369 17.29 16.79 -4.06
C LEU A 369 18.62 17.50 -4.29
N GLN A 370 19.10 18.28 -3.31
CA GLN A 370 20.40 18.93 -3.38
C GLN A 370 21.55 17.90 -3.36
N ALA A 371 21.51 16.92 -2.44
CA ALA A 371 22.51 15.86 -2.40
C ALA A 371 22.54 15.02 -3.69
N ALA A 372 21.39 14.77 -4.28
CA ALA A 372 21.26 14.10 -5.58
C ALA A 372 21.94 14.91 -6.72
N SER A 373 21.72 16.23 -6.75
CA SER A 373 22.36 17.14 -7.70
C SER A 373 23.87 17.19 -7.49
N ASP A 374 24.33 17.33 -6.24
CA ASP A 374 25.77 17.39 -5.91
C ASP A 374 26.50 16.08 -6.25
N ALA A 375 25.82 14.95 -6.10
CA ALA A 375 26.34 13.64 -6.46
C ALA A 375 26.37 13.41 -7.98
N GLY A 376 25.75 14.27 -8.78
CA GLY A 376 25.69 14.16 -10.24
C GLY A 376 25.04 12.85 -10.71
N ILE A 377 23.91 12.48 -10.10
CA ILE A 377 23.15 11.31 -10.53
C ILE A 377 22.34 11.62 -11.78
N ASP A 378 22.01 10.57 -12.55
CA ASP A 378 21.13 10.67 -13.72
C ASP A 378 19.66 10.53 -13.33
N ALA A 379 19.37 9.81 -12.24
CA ALA A 379 18.00 9.65 -11.75
C ALA A 379 17.91 9.43 -10.23
N LEU A 380 16.94 10.09 -9.60
CA LEU A 380 16.44 9.77 -8.27
C LEU A 380 15.28 8.78 -8.40
N VAL A 381 15.39 7.62 -7.78
CA VAL A 381 14.47 6.50 -7.98
C VAL A 381 13.57 6.32 -6.75
N ALA A 382 12.29 6.54 -6.93
CA ALA A 382 11.26 6.29 -5.92
C ALA A 382 10.85 4.81 -5.91
N VAL A 383 10.66 4.25 -4.71
CA VAL A 383 10.24 2.85 -4.53
C VAL A 383 8.72 2.71 -4.71
N TYR A 384 7.95 3.64 -4.16
CA TYR A 384 6.50 3.58 -4.19
C TYR A 384 5.84 4.71 -4.98
N HIS A 385 4.61 4.49 -5.37
CA HIS A 385 3.76 5.45 -6.07
C HIS A 385 3.53 6.77 -5.31
N SER A 386 3.55 6.74 -3.97
CA SER A 386 3.38 7.94 -3.13
C SER A 386 4.56 8.89 -3.28
N ASP A 387 5.77 8.33 -3.21
CA ASP A 387 7.02 9.09 -3.28
C ASP A 387 7.21 9.63 -4.70
N HIS A 388 6.95 8.78 -5.70
CA HIS A 388 6.98 9.20 -7.09
C HIS A 388 6.04 10.40 -7.36
N ARG A 389 4.79 10.34 -6.86
CA ARG A 389 3.84 11.46 -6.98
C ARG A 389 4.32 12.75 -6.33
N GLU A 390 5.06 12.63 -5.23
CA GLU A 390 5.57 13.80 -4.53
C GLU A 390 6.80 14.41 -5.17
N LEU A 391 7.64 13.58 -5.74
CA LEU A 391 8.95 14.01 -6.24
C LEU A 391 8.92 14.34 -7.73
N CYS A 392 8.12 13.65 -8.55
CA CYS A 392 8.25 13.63 -10.00
C CYS A 392 8.28 15.02 -10.67
N ALA A 393 7.54 16.00 -10.14
CA ALA A 393 7.51 17.34 -10.73
C ALA A 393 8.78 18.17 -10.44
N HIS A 394 9.60 17.77 -9.47
CA HIS A 394 10.89 18.43 -9.23
C HIS A 394 11.91 18.18 -10.35
N GLU A 395 11.67 17.20 -11.23
CA GLU A 395 12.44 17.02 -12.47
C GLU A 395 12.52 18.29 -13.31
N ARG A 396 11.55 19.21 -13.21
CA ARG A 396 11.57 20.52 -13.87
C ARG A 396 12.73 21.41 -13.42
N ASP A 397 13.08 21.37 -12.13
CA ASP A 397 13.97 22.31 -11.48
C ASP A 397 15.36 21.72 -11.17
N TRP A 398 15.51 20.39 -11.30
CA TRP A 398 16.73 19.66 -10.95
C TRP A 398 17.31 18.92 -12.15
N PRO A 399 18.65 18.73 -12.22
CA PRO A 399 19.33 18.23 -13.44
C PRO A 399 19.31 16.71 -13.59
N PHE A 400 18.35 16.01 -12.99
CA PHE A 400 18.23 14.55 -13.04
C PHE A 400 16.76 14.13 -13.20
N ARG A 401 16.55 12.93 -13.72
CA ARG A 401 15.23 12.32 -13.85
C ARG A 401 14.70 11.88 -12.47
N ILE A 402 13.38 11.86 -12.31
CA ILE A 402 12.73 11.26 -11.15
C ILE A 402 11.86 10.10 -11.64
N LEU A 403 12.24 8.88 -11.28
CA LEU A 403 11.66 7.65 -11.79
C LEU A 403 11.12 6.79 -10.65
N ASN A 404 10.17 5.92 -10.99
CA ASN A 404 9.88 4.77 -10.12
C ASN A 404 10.85 3.63 -10.43
N VAL A 405 11.14 2.78 -9.45
CA VAL A 405 12.03 1.62 -9.64
C VAL A 405 11.59 0.72 -10.80
N LEU A 406 10.28 0.56 -11.04
CA LEU A 406 9.77 -0.26 -12.14
C LEU A 406 9.98 0.38 -13.51
N GLU A 407 10.12 1.70 -13.60
CA GLU A 407 10.49 2.36 -14.86
C GLU A 407 11.93 1.99 -15.25
N VAL A 408 12.86 1.96 -14.28
CA VAL A 408 14.25 1.57 -14.53
C VAL A 408 14.36 0.08 -14.90
N VAL A 409 13.65 -0.79 -14.20
CA VAL A 409 13.55 -2.22 -14.53
C VAL A 409 12.95 -2.42 -15.92
N GLY A 410 11.80 -1.77 -16.18
CA GLY A 410 11.12 -1.84 -17.47
C GLY A 410 12.01 -1.37 -18.63
N GLU A 411 12.72 -0.23 -18.47
CA GLU A 411 13.63 0.29 -19.47
C GLU A 411 14.71 -0.74 -19.84
N SER A 412 15.29 -1.43 -18.86
CA SER A 412 16.27 -2.51 -19.09
C SER A 412 15.65 -3.75 -19.75
N MET A 413 14.40 -4.07 -19.44
CA MET A 413 13.66 -5.17 -20.10
C MET A 413 13.14 -4.80 -21.49
N GLY A 414 13.19 -3.53 -21.89
CA GLY A 414 12.57 -3.04 -23.12
C GLY A 414 11.06 -2.83 -23.01
N LEU A 415 10.54 -2.76 -21.80
CA LEU A 415 9.16 -2.42 -21.47
C LEU A 415 9.05 -0.92 -21.22
N HIS A 416 7.96 -0.32 -21.68
CA HIS A 416 7.72 1.11 -21.47
C HIS A 416 6.24 1.38 -21.22
N ARG A 417 5.98 2.28 -20.28
CA ARG A 417 4.66 2.86 -20.02
C ARG A 417 4.84 4.36 -19.77
N ASP A 418 4.11 5.17 -20.51
CA ASP A 418 4.19 6.63 -20.37
C ASP A 418 3.75 7.08 -18.97
N ASP A 419 4.58 7.83 -18.29
CA ASP A 419 4.24 8.50 -17.04
C ASP A 419 3.40 9.75 -17.31
N ARG A 420 2.12 9.54 -17.62
CA ARG A 420 1.18 10.62 -17.86
C ARG A 420 0.93 11.45 -16.59
N TYR A 421 1.03 10.85 -15.40
CA TYR A 421 0.88 11.61 -14.15
C TYR A 421 1.94 12.72 -14.04
N LYS A 422 3.20 12.39 -14.25
CA LYS A 422 4.30 13.36 -14.26
C LYS A 422 4.15 14.38 -15.37
N ALA A 423 3.83 13.95 -16.59
CA ALA A 423 3.63 14.84 -17.73
C ALA A 423 2.53 15.89 -17.44
N LEU A 424 1.37 15.45 -16.94
CA LEU A 424 0.29 16.34 -16.56
C LEU A 424 0.68 17.26 -15.40
N LYS A 425 1.38 16.73 -14.39
CA LYS A 425 1.82 17.51 -13.24
C LYS A 425 2.82 18.61 -13.62
N LEU A 426 3.70 18.34 -14.57
CA LEU A 426 4.68 19.32 -15.07
C LEU A 426 4.04 20.50 -15.79
N MET A 427 2.81 20.37 -16.31
CA MET A 427 2.09 21.49 -16.94
C MET A 427 1.74 22.60 -15.94
N GLN A 428 1.53 22.27 -14.64
CA GLN A 428 1.21 23.21 -13.56
C GLN A 428 0.01 24.14 -13.83
N ASP A 429 -0.83 23.80 -14.81
CA ASP A 429 -2.01 24.56 -15.22
C ASP A 429 -3.23 23.62 -15.35
N ALA A 430 -4.25 23.83 -14.51
CA ALA A 430 -5.41 22.95 -14.45
C ALA A 430 -6.26 23.00 -15.73
N ASP A 431 -6.30 24.15 -16.42
CA ASP A 431 -7.08 24.31 -17.64
C ASP A 431 -6.37 23.67 -18.85
N GLN A 432 -5.06 23.77 -18.92
CA GLN A 432 -4.26 23.04 -19.91
C GLN A 432 -4.37 21.51 -19.70
N ILE A 433 -4.33 21.03 -18.46
CA ILE A 433 -4.49 19.60 -18.14
C ILE A 433 -5.89 19.12 -18.55
N VAL A 434 -6.95 19.89 -18.29
CA VAL A 434 -8.30 19.56 -18.72
C VAL A 434 -8.38 19.45 -20.26
N ALA A 435 -7.75 20.38 -20.98
CA ALA A 435 -7.70 20.36 -22.43
C ALA A 435 -6.92 19.14 -22.97
N GLU A 436 -5.79 18.80 -22.37
CA GLU A 436 -4.97 17.63 -22.73
C GLU A 436 -5.70 16.31 -22.49
N CYS A 437 -6.54 16.23 -21.46
CA CYS A 437 -7.30 15.04 -21.12
C CYS A 437 -8.69 14.96 -21.77
N HIS A 438 -9.05 15.89 -22.65
CA HIS A 438 -10.41 16.08 -23.18
C HIS A 438 -11.02 14.79 -23.77
N ASP A 439 -10.27 14.07 -24.61
CA ASP A 439 -10.75 12.87 -25.27
C ASP A 439 -11.06 11.73 -24.28
N LEU A 440 -10.21 11.56 -23.27
CA LEU A 440 -10.44 10.59 -22.20
C LEU A 440 -11.61 11.02 -21.30
N MET A 441 -11.78 12.32 -21.07
CA MET A 441 -12.93 12.84 -20.33
C MET A 441 -14.25 12.54 -21.05
N ILE A 442 -14.33 12.74 -22.36
CA ILE A 442 -15.49 12.36 -23.16
C ILE A 442 -15.73 10.86 -23.09
N ARG A 443 -14.70 10.06 -23.34
CA ARG A 443 -14.76 8.59 -23.31
C ARG A 443 -15.34 8.05 -22.00
N HIS A 444 -14.92 8.62 -20.87
CA HIS A 444 -15.31 8.17 -19.54
C HIS A 444 -16.50 8.98 -18.97
N SER A 445 -17.10 9.89 -19.74
CA SER A 445 -18.21 10.75 -19.33
C SER A 445 -17.90 11.51 -18.02
N LEU A 446 -16.70 12.08 -17.92
CA LEU A 446 -16.27 12.82 -16.73
C LEU A 446 -16.80 14.25 -16.75
N ASP A 447 -17.30 14.70 -15.60
CA ASP A 447 -17.69 16.10 -15.42
C ASP A 447 -16.44 17.00 -15.36
N VAL A 448 -16.43 18.07 -16.18
CA VAL A 448 -15.29 18.96 -16.35
C VAL A 448 -14.97 19.73 -15.06
N ALA A 449 -15.99 20.19 -14.33
CA ALA A 449 -15.78 20.95 -13.09
C ALA A 449 -15.22 20.04 -11.99
N ALA A 450 -15.72 18.80 -11.89
CA ALA A 450 -15.20 17.79 -10.96
C ALA A 450 -13.76 17.40 -11.30
N ALA A 451 -13.45 17.18 -12.58
CA ALA A 451 -12.09 16.88 -13.05
C ALA A 451 -11.13 18.02 -12.72
N ARG A 452 -11.49 19.27 -13.05
CA ARG A 452 -10.71 20.46 -12.73
C ARG A 452 -10.42 20.58 -11.23
N ASN A 453 -11.42 20.32 -10.37
CA ASN A 453 -11.23 20.34 -8.91
C ASN A 453 -10.27 19.25 -8.43
N VAL A 454 -10.35 18.02 -8.98
CA VAL A 454 -9.44 16.94 -8.63
C VAL A 454 -8.03 17.23 -9.14
N ILE A 455 -7.87 17.78 -10.34
CA ILE A 455 -6.58 18.23 -10.88
C ILE A 455 -5.97 19.26 -9.95
N ALA A 456 -6.70 20.32 -9.62
CA ALA A 456 -6.18 21.42 -8.80
C ALA A 456 -5.78 20.96 -7.39
N LYS A 457 -6.56 20.07 -6.75
CA LYS A 457 -6.31 19.64 -5.38
C LYS A 457 -5.49 18.35 -5.27
N GLY A 458 -5.77 17.37 -6.11
CA GLY A 458 -5.21 16.02 -5.99
C GLY A 458 -4.00 15.73 -6.89
N LEU A 459 -3.81 16.53 -7.95
CA LEU A 459 -2.63 16.45 -8.83
C LEU A 459 -1.62 17.58 -8.54
N LEU A 460 -2.09 18.81 -8.44
CA LEU A 460 -1.25 20.00 -8.32
C LEU A 460 -1.10 20.51 -6.87
N GLY A 461 -2.10 20.23 -5.99
CA GLY A 461 -2.23 20.87 -4.68
C GLY A 461 -1.28 20.36 -3.60
N ASP A 462 -0.78 19.14 -3.72
CA ASP A 462 -0.01 18.49 -2.64
C ASP A 462 1.49 18.82 -2.65
N GLN A 463 1.96 19.59 -3.64
CA GLN A 463 3.39 19.79 -3.82
C GLN A 463 3.73 21.18 -4.31
N PRO A 464 4.07 22.08 -3.37
CA PRO A 464 4.57 23.39 -3.73
C PRO A 464 5.92 23.24 -4.43
N LEU A 465 5.99 23.74 -5.66
CA LEU A 465 7.21 23.99 -6.41
C LEU A 465 7.52 25.49 -6.33
N PRO A 466 8.80 25.92 -6.35
CA PRO A 466 10.02 25.13 -6.32
C PRO A 466 10.50 24.75 -4.92
N LEU A 467 11.39 23.75 -4.83
CA LEU A 467 12.17 23.42 -3.61
C LEU A 467 13.65 23.86 -3.73
N LYS A 468 13.99 24.60 -4.79
CA LYS A 468 15.28 25.28 -4.91
C LYS A 468 15.35 26.49 -4.00
#